data_7fcf2a89a381a3bd1d3aaf1e403e3e1c
#
_entry.id   7fcf2a89a381a3bd1d3aaf1e403e3e1c
#
_cell.length_a   1.000
_cell.length_b   1.000
_cell.length_c   1.000
_cell.angle_alpha   90.00
_cell.angle_beta   90.00
_cell.angle_gamma   90.00
#
_symmetry.space_group_name_H-M   'P 1'
#
loop_
_entity.id
_entity.type
_entity.pdbx_description
1 polymer ?
#
loop_
_entity_poly.entity_id
_entity_poly.type
_entity_poly.pdbx_seq_one_letter_code
_entity_poly.pdbx_strand_id
1 'polypeptide(L)'
;MSNKRTLWIAKLGFLSCLAITVQAQAKTTEHATQAYEYLSVTELNQRLTANQLTSVELVNYLNNRIQTLDKEGPHLKAVLELNPQALADAALRDSERASGNVRGPLHGIPVLIKDNIATADQMQTSAGSLAMVGMPAAQDAFVIQRLRDAGAIILGKANMSEWAGMRDLRVPQGWSGRGGQGLNPHVLSAGTCGSSSGSAASVAAGFAPISVGTETNGSIICPSAVNGVVGFKPSLGLLSRSGVVPITRRQDTPGPIARNVYDAALLLYQLAGSDPADPLTGNAPQGTDYTSALSTEALQGKRIGVVLDEGEKHLGAFPLFPVVKSVKRSQCDLGNGMVHDLSPQYCAAVKTLRDNGATLVPVTLSLPDMSNYVQVLAAAMKLELQTYLSTRSGLPITSIETLIDFNEQNPVEGNHGQGMLEQINAQTLSEEQVDALWLPIRASFKSLIDTQFQNHTLDVMVADYDYISQPSAAIAGYPIITVPSGVEPEGEPTSISFIGSMWQDAGVLGFAYAYEQASLKLVHPTFRP
;
A
#
# COMPACT_ATOMS: atom_id res chain seq x y z
N MET A 1 77.92 65.21 -32.34
CA MET A 1 78.96 64.30 -32.80
C MET A 1 78.38 62.96 -32.72
N SER A 2 77.91 62.40 -33.84
CA SER A 2 78.55 61.38 -34.68
C SER A 2 78.68 59.99 -33.87
N ASN A 3 78.18 58.87 -34.26
CA ASN A 3 77.94 58.21 -35.54
C ASN A 3 77.22 56.89 -35.31
N LYS A 4 76.26 56.56 -36.08
CA LYS A 4 76.25 55.58 -37.22
C LYS A 4 76.39 54.11 -36.85
N ARG A 5 75.36 53.35 -37.27
CA ARG A 5 75.36 52.07 -38.00
C ARG A 5 75.76 50.82 -37.20
N THR A 6 75.09 49.68 -37.35
CA THR A 6 74.81 48.91 -38.56
C THR A 6 73.82 47.79 -38.25
N LEU A 7 72.95 47.54 -39.21
CA LEU A 7 72.06 46.39 -39.36
C LEU A 7 72.82 45.07 -39.38
N TRP A 8 72.31 44.04 -38.74
CA TRP A 8 72.42 42.67 -39.20
C TRP A 8 71.15 41.90 -39.01
N ILE A 9 70.64 41.37 -40.13
CA ILE A 9 69.50 40.51 -40.22
C ILE A 9 70.04 39.08 -39.98
N ALA A 10 69.38 38.37 -39.04
CA ALA A 10 69.46 36.92 -38.97
C ALA A 10 68.09 36.33 -38.82
N LYS A 11 67.64 35.69 -39.85
CA LYS A 11 66.47 34.80 -39.88
C LYS A 11 66.74 33.62 -38.95
N LEU A 12 65.80 33.33 -38.04
CA LEU A 12 65.62 31.97 -37.51
C LEU A 12 64.18 31.77 -37.05
N GLY A 13 63.58 30.82 -37.72
CA GLY A 13 62.75 29.76 -37.21
C GLY A 13 61.52 30.10 -36.41
N PHE A 14 60.37 30.21 -37.08
CA PHE A 14 59.06 30.02 -36.46
C PHE A 14 58.96 28.56 -35.94
N LEU A 15 59.08 28.38 -34.62
CA LEU A 15 58.49 27.23 -33.93
C LEU A 15 57.14 27.68 -33.37
N SER A 16 56.08 27.35 -34.10
CA SER A 16 54.70 27.46 -33.60
C SER A 16 54.48 26.40 -32.54
N CYS A 17 54.56 26.78 -31.27
CA CYS A 17 53.95 26.06 -30.18
C CYS A 17 52.42 26.20 -30.29
N LEU A 18 51.80 25.18 -30.87
CA LEU A 18 50.34 24.97 -30.75
C LEU A 18 50.06 24.68 -29.28
N ALA A 19 49.68 25.69 -28.53
CA ALA A 19 49.02 25.53 -27.24
C ALA A 19 47.63 24.96 -27.49
N ILE A 20 47.48 23.65 -27.38
CA ILE A 20 46.18 22.98 -27.32
C ILE A 20 45.60 23.38 -25.95
N THR A 21 44.84 24.48 -25.92
CA THR A 21 43.91 24.76 -24.85
C THR A 21 42.78 23.73 -24.94
N VAL A 22 42.91 22.64 -24.20
CA VAL A 22 41.81 21.78 -23.88
C VAL A 22 40.87 22.59 -23.00
N GLN A 23 39.94 23.30 -23.60
CA GLN A 23 38.76 23.78 -22.93
C GLN A 23 37.94 22.54 -22.54
N ALA A 24 38.17 22.07 -21.32
CA ALA A 24 37.17 21.27 -20.62
C ALA A 24 35.91 22.16 -20.51
N GLN A 25 35.04 22.06 -21.51
CA GLN A 25 33.67 22.47 -21.38
C GLN A 25 33.09 21.57 -20.31
N ALA A 26 33.08 22.07 -19.06
CA ALA A 26 32.16 21.58 -18.06
C ALA A 26 30.77 21.75 -18.68
N LYS A 27 30.20 20.67 -19.21
CA LYS A 27 28.78 20.56 -19.44
C LYS A 27 28.14 20.67 -18.04
N THR A 28 27.88 21.88 -17.60
CA THR A 28 26.77 22.15 -16.69
C THR A 28 25.53 21.87 -17.52
N THR A 29 25.18 20.58 -17.64
CA THR A 29 23.81 20.20 -17.90
C THR A 29 23.02 20.80 -16.75
N GLU A 30 22.29 21.89 -16.99
CA GLU A 30 21.07 22.16 -16.30
C GLU A 30 20.24 20.86 -16.45
N HIS A 31 20.36 19.94 -15.50
CA HIS A 31 19.34 18.97 -15.24
C HIS A 31 18.15 19.83 -14.77
N ALA A 32 17.28 20.24 -15.70
CA ALA A 32 15.90 20.48 -15.33
C ALA A 32 15.54 19.30 -14.42
N THR A 33 15.22 19.58 -13.15
CA THR A 33 14.98 18.57 -12.12
C THR A 33 13.89 17.68 -12.66
N GLN A 34 14.29 16.53 -13.20
CA GLN A 34 13.38 15.60 -13.83
C GLN A 34 12.58 14.98 -12.69
N ALA A 35 11.28 15.18 -12.69
CA ALA A 35 10.39 14.71 -11.66
C ALA A 35 10.22 13.18 -11.79
N TYR A 36 10.55 12.42 -10.74
CA TYR A 36 10.45 10.96 -10.72
C TYR A 36 9.32 10.45 -9.81
N GLU A 37 8.78 11.30 -8.97
CA GLU A 37 7.86 10.96 -7.88
C GLU A 37 6.57 10.27 -8.32
N TYR A 38 6.12 10.54 -9.54
CA TYR A 38 4.86 9.99 -10.05
C TYR A 38 5.03 9.02 -11.23
N LEU A 39 6.27 8.67 -11.56
CA LEU A 39 6.52 7.65 -12.58
C LEU A 39 6.09 6.26 -12.08
N SER A 40 5.52 5.48 -12.97
CA SER A 40 5.23 4.06 -12.75
C SER A 40 6.53 3.23 -12.65
N VAL A 41 6.44 2.03 -12.11
CA VAL A 41 7.57 1.08 -12.10
C VAL A 41 8.07 0.82 -13.52
N THR A 42 7.17 0.71 -14.49
CA THR A 42 7.53 0.51 -15.91
C THR A 42 8.34 1.69 -16.46
N GLU A 43 7.90 2.94 -16.23
CA GLU A 43 8.61 4.14 -16.69
C GLU A 43 9.97 4.29 -16.00
N LEU A 44 10.06 4.00 -14.71
CA LEU A 44 11.32 3.97 -13.97
C LEU A 44 12.28 2.92 -14.54
N ASN A 45 11.79 1.71 -14.82
CA ASN A 45 12.59 0.66 -15.44
C ASN A 45 13.11 1.02 -16.84
N GLN A 46 12.28 1.69 -17.64
CA GLN A 46 12.70 2.18 -18.96
C GLN A 46 13.88 3.15 -18.83
N ARG A 47 13.84 4.08 -17.88
CA ARG A 47 14.92 5.04 -17.64
C ARG A 47 16.18 4.39 -17.09
N LEU A 48 16.02 3.46 -16.12
CA LEU A 48 17.14 2.68 -15.57
C LEU A 48 17.83 1.85 -16.67
N THR A 49 17.05 1.21 -17.54
CA THR A 49 17.58 0.41 -18.67
C THR A 49 18.26 1.27 -19.72
N ALA A 50 17.75 2.46 -19.97
CA ALA A 50 18.33 3.42 -20.92
C ALA A 50 19.52 4.20 -20.34
N ASN A 51 19.95 3.93 -19.10
CA ASN A 51 20.97 4.70 -18.36
C ASN A 51 20.65 6.21 -18.26
N GLN A 52 19.37 6.56 -18.22
CA GLN A 52 18.86 7.93 -17.99
C GLN A 52 18.59 8.22 -16.53
N LEU A 53 18.69 7.20 -15.69
CA LEU A 53 18.48 7.21 -14.26
C LEU A 53 19.30 6.08 -13.66
N THR A 54 19.83 6.26 -12.45
CA THR A 54 20.40 5.21 -11.61
C THR A 54 19.53 4.95 -10.40
N SER A 55 19.61 3.77 -9.80
CA SER A 55 18.91 3.46 -8.56
C SER A 55 19.38 4.37 -7.41
N VAL A 56 20.66 4.74 -7.40
CA VAL A 56 21.22 5.70 -6.41
C VAL A 56 20.59 7.08 -6.58
N GLU A 57 20.47 7.59 -7.80
CA GLU A 57 19.80 8.88 -8.07
C GLU A 57 18.35 8.85 -7.63
N LEU A 58 17.63 7.76 -7.95
CA LEU A 58 16.22 7.60 -7.57
C LEU A 58 16.04 7.57 -6.03
N VAL A 59 16.85 6.80 -5.30
CA VAL A 59 16.80 6.73 -3.84
C VAL A 59 17.09 8.10 -3.22
N ASN A 60 18.12 8.81 -3.71
CA ASN A 60 18.43 10.16 -3.23
C ASN A 60 17.28 11.16 -3.48
N TYR A 61 16.68 11.09 -4.68
CA TYR A 61 15.53 11.94 -5.02
C TYR A 61 14.35 11.71 -4.07
N LEU A 62 13.99 10.44 -3.85
CA LEU A 62 12.86 10.07 -2.98
C LEU A 62 13.14 10.40 -1.50
N ASN A 63 14.37 10.16 -1.01
CA ASN A 63 14.77 10.56 0.33
C ASN A 63 14.68 12.07 0.55
N ASN A 64 15.11 12.87 -0.42
CA ASN A 64 14.98 14.33 -0.34
C ASN A 64 13.49 14.76 -0.34
N ARG A 65 12.65 14.10 -1.13
CA ARG A 65 11.21 14.36 -1.15
C ARG A 65 10.55 14.00 0.19
N ILE A 66 10.92 12.87 0.79
CA ILE A 66 10.48 12.49 2.14
C ILE A 66 10.93 13.54 3.15
N GLN A 67 12.18 13.97 3.11
CA GLN A 67 12.67 15.02 4.01
C GLN A 67 11.83 16.30 3.87
N THR A 68 11.58 16.75 2.66
CA THR A 68 10.87 18.02 2.39
C THR A 68 9.38 17.98 2.77
N LEU A 69 8.67 16.88 2.51
CA LEU A 69 7.20 16.84 2.66
C LEU A 69 6.74 16.06 3.89
N ASP A 70 7.52 15.07 4.33
CA ASP A 70 7.15 14.22 5.46
C ASP A 70 7.72 14.72 6.79
N LYS A 71 8.99 15.20 6.78
CA LYS A 71 9.69 15.65 7.99
C LYS A 71 9.65 17.16 8.18
N GLU A 72 9.70 17.90 7.08
CA GLU A 72 9.56 19.36 7.00
C GLU A 72 8.23 19.71 6.33
N GLY A 73 7.97 20.93 5.93
CA GLY A 73 6.79 21.34 5.15
C GLY A 73 5.45 20.85 5.75
N PRO A 74 4.63 20.06 5.00
CA PRO A 74 3.32 19.59 5.46
C PRO A 74 3.35 18.65 6.66
N HIS A 75 4.50 18.04 6.97
CA HIS A 75 4.65 17.05 8.03
C HIS A 75 3.69 15.86 7.91
N LEU A 76 3.68 15.18 6.75
CA LEU A 76 2.74 14.09 6.48
C LEU A 76 2.84 12.93 7.45
N LYS A 77 4.01 12.71 8.06
CA LYS A 77 4.28 11.62 9.02
C LYS A 77 3.89 10.24 8.47
N ALA A 78 4.09 10.05 7.18
CA ALA A 78 3.81 8.81 6.49
C ALA A 78 4.96 7.80 6.59
N VAL A 79 6.20 8.27 6.82
CA VAL A 79 7.42 7.45 6.93
C VAL A 79 7.97 7.52 8.35
N LEU A 80 8.14 6.39 9.03
CA LEU A 80 8.71 6.32 10.38
C LEU A 80 10.22 6.48 10.36
N GLU A 81 10.89 5.69 9.53
CA GLU A 81 12.34 5.70 9.38
C GLU A 81 12.75 5.30 7.97
N LEU A 82 13.89 5.80 7.53
CA LEU A 82 14.53 5.40 6.27
C LEU A 82 15.53 4.28 6.54
N ASN A 83 15.67 3.38 5.57
CA ASN A 83 16.67 2.32 5.65
C ASN A 83 18.08 2.92 5.47
N PRO A 84 18.97 2.85 6.48
CA PRO A 84 20.32 3.38 6.36
C PRO A 84 21.15 2.65 5.28
N GLN A 85 20.74 1.46 4.85
CA GLN A 85 21.41 0.68 3.82
C GLN A 85 20.86 0.94 2.40
N ALA A 86 19.76 1.70 2.24
CA ALA A 86 19.09 1.87 0.95
C ALA A 86 20.01 2.38 -0.16
N LEU A 87 20.93 3.29 0.12
CA LEU A 87 21.90 3.79 -0.87
C LEU A 87 22.96 2.75 -1.24
N ALA A 88 23.40 1.94 -0.30
CA ALA A 88 24.34 0.85 -0.56
C ALA A 88 23.67 -0.25 -1.42
N ASP A 89 22.41 -0.59 -1.10
CA ASP A 89 21.60 -1.52 -1.90
C ASP A 89 21.38 -0.97 -3.32
N ALA A 90 21.08 0.33 -3.45
CA ALA A 90 20.92 0.98 -4.75
C ALA A 90 22.20 0.89 -5.60
N ALA A 91 23.35 1.21 -5.03
CA ALA A 91 24.64 1.10 -5.71
C ALA A 91 24.95 -0.34 -6.14
N LEU A 92 24.58 -1.33 -5.31
CA LEU A 92 24.71 -2.74 -5.69
C LEU A 92 23.79 -3.09 -6.87
N ARG A 93 22.53 -2.63 -6.86
CA ARG A 93 21.61 -2.86 -8.00
C ARG A 93 22.13 -2.22 -9.30
N ASP A 94 22.67 -1.01 -9.22
CA ASP A 94 23.28 -0.35 -10.39
C ASP A 94 24.50 -1.13 -10.92
N SER A 95 25.34 -1.66 -10.02
CA SER A 95 26.48 -2.51 -10.42
C SER A 95 26.03 -3.83 -11.06
N GLU A 96 25.01 -4.49 -10.49
CA GLU A 96 24.40 -5.70 -11.06
C GLU A 96 23.83 -5.43 -12.46
N ARG A 97 23.12 -4.31 -12.64
CA ARG A 97 22.59 -3.88 -13.95
C ARG A 97 23.70 -3.64 -14.96
N ALA A 98 24.76 -2.93 -14.56
CA ALA A 98 25.90 -2.68 -15.43
C ALA A 98 26.61 -3.98 -15.89
N SER A 99 26.53 -5.04 -15.07
CA SER A 99 27.07 -6.37 -15.35
C SER A 99 26.07 -7.28 -16.09
N GLY A 100 24.87 -6.79 -16.44
CA GLY A 100 23.82 -7.57 -17.11
C GLY A 100 23.02 -8.47 -16.18
N ASN A 101 23.19 -8.39 -14.86
CA ASN A 101 22.53 -9.22 -13.85
C ASN A 101 21.26 -8.57 -13.31
N VAL A 102 20.29 -8.25 -14.17
CA VAL A 102 18.99 -7.70 -13.77
C VAL A 102 18.08 -8.83 -13.27
N ARG A 103 17.62 -8.74 -12.02
CA ARG A 103 16.84 -9.81 -11.34
C ARG A 103 15.36 -9.85 -11.75
N GLY A 104 14.84 -8.77 -12.33
CA GLY A 104 13.44 -8.68 -12.74
C GLY A 104 12.93 -7.24 -12.75
N PRO A 105 11.62 -7.05 -12.88
CA PRO A 105 11.03 -5.71 -13.04
C PRO A 105 11.09 -4.82 -11.78
N LEU A 106 11.35 -5.37 -10.61
CA LEU A 106 11.56 -4.57 -9.38
C LEU A 106 13.06 -4.30 -9.11
N HIS A 107 13.97 -4.71 -9.98
CA HIS A 107 15.40 -4.53 -9.77
C HIS A 107 15.79 -3.04 -9.74
N GLY A 108 16.21 -2.57 -8.57
CA GLY A 108 16.58 -1.16 -8.34
C GLY A 108 15.40 -0.23 -8.05
N ILE A 109 14.20 -0.76 -7.87
CA ILE A 109 12.98 0.00 -7.55
C ILE A 109 12.80 0.12 -6.03
N PRO A 110 12.68 1.34 -5.48
CA PRO A 110 12.43 1.56 -4.06
C PRO A 110 11.00 1.20 -3.64
N VAL A 111 10.88 0.53 -2.49
CA VAL A 111 9.60 0.08 -1.89
C VAL A 111 9.54 0.51 -0.43
N LEU A 112 8.44 1.10 0.01
CA LEU A 112 8.15 1.36 1.42
C LEU A 112 7.35 0.21 2.04
N ILE A 113 7.68 -0.14 3.27
CA ILE A 113 7.15 -1.31 3.96
C ILE A 113 6.40 -0.89 5.23
N LYS A 114 5.16 -1.32 5.39
CA LYS A 114 4.39 -1.07 6.62
C LYS A 114 5.16 -1.57 7.85
N ASP A 115 5.13 -0.82 8.92
CA ASP A 115 5.97 -1.05 10.10
C ASP A 115 5.68 -2.33 10.89
N ASN A 116 4.63 -3.05 10.55
CA ASN A 116 4.34 -4.36 11.13
C ASN A 116 4.92 -5.54 10.32
N ILE A 117 5.65 -5.30 9.23
CA ILE A 117 6.28 -6.34 8.41
C ILE A 117 7.78 -6.37 8.74
N ALA A 118 8.30 -7.51 9.18
CA ALA A 118 9.68 -7.66 9.61
C ALA A 118 10.69 -7.49 8.48
N THR A 119 11.75 -6.73 8.76
CA THR A 119 12.93 -6.59 7.91
C THR A 119 14.18 -6.91 8.72
N ALA A 120 15.04 -7.81 8.23
CA ALA A 120 16.30 -8.21 8.88
C ALA A 120 17.42 -7.24 8.51
N ASP A 121 17.25 -5.99 8.92
CA ASP A 121 18.19 -4.90 8.75
C ASP A 121 18.22 -4.05 10.03
N GLN A 122 18.71 -2.81 9.97
CA GLN A 122 18.82 -1.95 11.15
C GLN A 122 17.50 -1.27 11.53
N MET A 123 16.46 -1.38 10.70
CA MET A 123 15.18 -0.75 10.97
C MET A 123 14.36 -1.53 11.99
N GLN A 124 13.49 -0.81 12.69
CA GLN A 124 12.56 -1.42 13.64
C GLN A 124 11.36 -2.05 12.93
N THR A 125 10.77 -3.07 13.55
CA THR A 125 9.46 -3.62 13.21
C THR A 125 8.62 -3.50 14.45
N SER A 126 7.83 -2.43 14.53
CA SER A 126 7.23 -2.01 15.79
C SER A 126 5.70 -1.98 15.82
N ALA A 127 5.03 -2.26 14.70
CA ALA A 127 3.59 -2.06 14.59
C ALA A 127 3.13 -0.66 15.04
N GLY A 128 4.00 0.35 14.89
CA GLY A 128 3.79 1.74 15.30
C GLY A 128 4.02 2.02 16.79
N SER A 129 4.25 1.02 17.62
CA SER A 129 4.38 1.18 19.08
C SER A 129 5.83 1.38 19.52
N LEU A 130 6.04 2.28 20.46
CA LEU A 130 7.33 2.47 21.15
C LEU A 130 7.72 1.24 21.99
N ALA A 131 6.76 0.46 22.44
CA ALA A 131 6.99 -0.79 23.18
C ALA A 131 7.67 -1.88 22.35
N MET A 132 7.67 -1.76 21.03
CA MET A 132 8.33 -2.69 20.10
C MET A 132 9.67 -2.17 19.56
N VAL A 133 10.12 -1.01 20.03
CA VAL A 133 11.43 -0.44 19.67
C VAL A 133 12.49 -1.07 20.55
N GLY A 134 13.52 -1.63 19.93
CA GLY A 134 14.60 -2.32 20.63
C GLY A 134 15.52 -3.03 19.64
N MET A 135 15.66 -4.34 19.75
CA MET A 135 16.42 -5.11 18.78
C MET A 135 15.61 -5.31 17.48
N PRO A 136 16.18 -4.98 16.31
CA PRO A 136 15.54 -5.26 15.01
C PRO A 136 15.16 -6.73 14.86
N ALA A 137 14.29 -7.04 13.90
CA ALA A 137 13.90 -8.42 13.60
C ALA A 137 15.12 -9.21 13.08
N ALA A 138 15.29 -10.43 13.58
CA ALA A 138 16.42 -11.29 13.19
C ALA A 138 16.28 -11.87 11.77
N GLN A 139 15.07 -11.89 11.24
CA GLN A 139 14.75 -12.44 9.91
C GLN A 139 13.80 -11.53 9.16
N ASP A 140 13.94 -11.49 7.84
CA ASP A 140 12.96 -10.88 6.97
C ASP A 140 11.63 -11.66 7.02
N ALA A 141 10.52 -10.95 6.90
CA ALA A 141 9.27 -11.58 6.52
C ALA A 141 9.41 -12.22 5.14
N PHE A 142 8.67 -13.31 4.87
CA PHE A 142 8.75 -13.98 3.57
C PHE A 142 8.55 -13.04 2.38
N VAL A 143 7.57 -12.14 2.45
CA VAL A 143 7.33 -11.13 1.40
C VAL A 143 8.51 -10.17 1.22
N ILE A 144 9.31 -9.91 2.25
CA ILE A 144 10.51 -9.07 2.17
C ILE A 144 11.67 -9.83 1.52
N GLN A 145 11.86 -11.11 1.84
CA GLN A 145 12.82 -11.97 1.13
C GLN A 145 12.53 -11.98 -0.37
N ARG A 146 11.26 -12.18 -0.75
CA ARG A 146 10.80 -12.13 -2.13
C ARG A 146 11.15 -10.81 -2.83
N LEU A 147 10.96 -9.66 -2.16
CA LEU A 147 11.32 -8.34 -2.70
C LEU A 147 12.83 -8.20 -2.89
N ARG A 148 13.64 -8.63 -1.91
CA ARG A 148 15.11 -8.57 -2.02
C ARG A 148 15.62 -9.49 -3.14
N ASP A 149 15.04 -10.66 -3.29
CA ASP A 149 15.36 -11.60 -4.38
C ASP A 149 15.02 -11.01 -5.75
N ALA A 150 13.91 -10.27 -5.86
CA ALA A 150 13.52 -9.52 -7.05
C ALA A 150 14.40 -8.27 -7.31
N GLY A 151 15.33 -7.96 -6.41
CA GLY A 151 16.23 -6.81 -6.52
C GLY A 151 15.61 -5.47 -6.13
N ALA A 152 14.46 -5.46 -5.48
CA ALA A 152 13.86 -4.25 -4.93
C ALA A 152 14.74 -3.65 -3.80
N ILE A 153 14.63 -2.35 -3.60
CA ILE A 153 15.33 -1.62 -2.54
C ILE A 153 14.31 -1.31 -1.44
N ILE A 154 14.52 -1.85 -0.25
CA ILE A 154 13.69 -1.49 0.92
C ILE A 154 14.09 -0.08 1.34
N LEU A 155 13.22 0.90 1.04
CA LEU A 155 13.51 2.32 1.25
C LEU A 155 13.34 2.75 2.71
N GLY A 156 12.37 2.18 3.42
CA GLY A 156 12.05 2.56 4.79
C GLY A 156 10.79 1.90 5.32
N LYS A 157 10.43 2.27 6.55
CA LYS A 157 9.22 1.84 7.25
C LYS A 157 8.13 2.90 7.17
N ALA A 158 6.97 2.52 6.66
CA ALA A 158 5.79 3.36 6.59
C ALA A 158 5.02 3.36 7.92
N ASN A 159 4.52 4.53 8.31
CA ASN A 159 3.67 4.71 9.49
C ASN A 159 2.34 3.94 9.35
N MET A 160 1.68 3.70 10.45
CA MET A 160 0.44 2.93 10.50
C MET A 160 -0.40 3.30 11.72
N SER A 161 -1.68 2.92 11.74
CA SER A 161 -2.43 2.91 13.01
C SER A 161 -1.77 1.91 13.95
N GLU A 162 -1.45 2.33 15.16
CA GLU A 162 -0.73 1.51 16.14
C GLU A 162 -1.46 0.20 16.43
N TRP A 163 -0.70 -0.91 16.45
CA TRP A 163 -1.24 -2.28 16.58
C TRP A 163 -2.33 -2.59 15.54
N ALA A 164 -2.18 -2.03 14.32
CA ALA A 164 -3.14 -2.14 13.23
C ALA A 164 -4.56 -1.66 13.61
N GLY A 165 -4.67 -0.70 14.55
CA GLY A 165 -5.91 -0.15 15.07
C GLY A 165 -6.45 -0.86 16.31
N MET A 166 -5.75 -1.90 16.80
CA MET A 166 -6.17 -2.70 17.97
C MET A 166 -5.71 -2.11 19.31
N ARG A 167 -5.21 -0.88 19.34
CA ARG A 167 -4.86 -0.19 20.57
C ARG A 167 -6.10 0.29 21.34
N ASP A 168 -6.90 1.12 20.71
CA ASP A 168 -8.16 1.67 21.25
C ASP A 168 -9.00 2.23 20.10
N LEU A 169 -10.31 2.04 20.15
CA LEU A 169 -11.24 2.51 19.12
C LEU A 169 -11.37 4.04 19.07
N ARG A 170 -10.94 4.75 20.12
CA ARG A 170 -10.96 6.21 20.21
C ARG A 170 -9.71 6.87 19.66
N VAL A 171 -8.66 6.11 19.42
CA VAL A 171 -7.42 6.62 18.81
C VAL A 171 -7.66 6.85 17.32
N PRO A 172 -7.35 8.04 16.79
CA PRO A 172 -7.55 8.32 15.36
C PRO A 172 -6.78 7.35 14.47
N GLN A 173 -7.41 6.92 13.37
CA GLN A 173 -6.75 6.10 12.38
C GLN A 173 -5.53 6.84 11.80
N GLY A 174 -4.42 6.11 11.60
CA GLY A 174 -3.15 6.66 11.14
C GLY A 174 -2.28 7.27 12.22
N TRP A 175 -2.70 7.24 13.49
CA TRP A 175 -1.86 7.60 14.61
C TRP A 175 -1.06 6.39 15.12
N SER A 176 0.19 6.66 15.52
CA SER A 176 1.03 5.70 16.25
C SER A 176 1.91 6.43 17.27
N GLY A 177 2.25 5.76 18.38
CA GLY A 177 3.17 6.30 19.38
C GLY A 177 4.54 6.63 18.79
N ARG A 178 4.98 5.87 17.80
CA ARG A 178 6.27 6.05 17.15
C ARG A 178 6.28 7.20 16.14
N GLY A 179 5.19 7.41 15.38
CA GLY A 179 5.14 8.36 14.27
C GLY A 179 4.23 9.56 14.50
N GLY A 180 3.35 9.52 15.50
CA GLY A 180 2.25 10.48 15.64
C GLY A 180 1.18 10.31 14.57
N GLN A 181 0.32 11.33 14.41
CA GLN A 181 -0.78 11.31 13.46
C GLN A 181 -0.30 11.55 12.03
N GLY A 182 -0.49 10.56 11.16
CA GLY A 182 -0.31 10.69 9.71
C GLY A 182 -1.37 11.59 9.09
N LEU A 183 -1.01 12.34 8.06
CA LEU A 183 -1.90 13.27 7.35
C LEU A 183 -2.19 12.79 5.93
N ASN A 184 -3.40 13.13 5.44
CA ASN A 184 -3.80 12.86 4.07
C ASN A 184 -3.11 13.86 3.10
N PRO A 185 -2.36 13.41 2.09
CA PRO A 185 -1.63 14.32 1.20
C PRO A 185 -2.54 15.12 0.26
N HIS A 186 -3.79 14.72 0.03
CA HIS A 186 -4.72 15.50 -0.79
C HIS A 186 -5.34 16.65 -0.01
N VAL A 187 -5.81 16.37 1.23
CA VAL A 187 -6.41 17.33 2.15
C VAL A 187 -5.85 17.05 3.53
N LEU A 188 -4.95 17.92 4.02
CA LEU A 188 -4.19 17.70 5.25
C LEU A 188 -5.07 17.54 6.51
N SER A 189 -6.26 18.17 6.49
CA SER A 189 -7.24 18.06 7.57
C SER A 189 -8.14 16.82 7.47
N ALA A 190 -8.11 16.10 6.34
CA ALA A 190 -8.87 14.86 6.17
C ALA A 190 -8.15 13.66 6.80
N GLY A 191 -8.92 12.63 7.16
CA GLY A 191 -8.36 11.39 7.70
C GLY A 191 -7.59 10.58 6.64
N THR A 192 -6.53 9.91 7.08
CA THR A 192 -5.78 8.97 6.23
C THR A 192 -6.41 7.59 6.16
N CYS A 193 -7.42 7.31 7.02
CA CYS A 193 -7.83 5.95 7.35
C CYS A 193 -6.61 5.10 7.82
N GLY A 194 -6.81 3.81 7.98
CA GLY A 194 -5.77 2.88 8.42
C GLY A 194 -6.21 1.41 8.26
N SER A 195 -5.34 0.57 8.68
CA SER A 195 -4.09 0.80 9.42
C SER A 195 -2.85 1.02 8.54
N SER A 196 -2.85 0.76 7.22
CA SER A 196 -1.72 1.04 6.30
C SER A 196 -1.69 2.51 5.85
N SER A 197 -1.95 3.44 6.77
CA SER A 197 -2.05 4.89 6.52
C SER A 197 -0.81 5.46 5.84
N GLY A 198 0.37 5.23 6.41
CA GLY A 198 1.64 5.70 5.86
C GLY A 198 2.00 5.03 4.53
N SER A 199 1.66 3.75 4.35
CA SER A 199 1.88 3.04 3.07
C SER A 199 1.12 3.73 1.93
N ALA A 200 -0.18 4.02 2.13
CA ALA A 200 -1.02 4.66 1.12
C ALA A 200 -0.64 6.15 0.92
N ALA A 201 -0.48 6.90 2.00
CA ALA A 201 -0.08 8.31 1.94
C ALA A 201 1.28 8.50 1.25
N SER A 202 2.24 7.60 1.49
CA SER A 202 3.56 7.63 0.86
C SER A 202 3.49 7.43 -0.66
N VAL A 203 2.68 6.48 -1.13
CA VAL A 203 2.49 6.23 -2.57
C VAL A 203 1.78 7.43 -3.23
N ALA A 204 0.74 7.98 -2.57
CA ALA A 204 0.04 9.17 -3.03
C ALA A 204 0.97 10.38 -3.11
N ALA A 205 1.79 10.62 -2.08
CA ALA A 205 2.73 11.74 -2.02
C ALA A 205 3.97 11.55 -2.93
N GLY A 206 4.13 10.40 -3.58
CA GLY A 206 5.27 10.11 -4.44
C GLY A 206 6.57 9.88 -3.68
N PHE A 207 6.52 9.31 -2.46
CA PHE A 207 7.69 8.91 -1.68
C PHE A 207 8.28 7.58 -2.11
N ALA A 208 7.46 6.75 -2.73
CA ALA A 208 7.84 5.54 -3.41
C ALA A 208 6.82 5.23 -4.51
N PRO A 209 7.21 4.53 -5.59
CA PRO A 209 6.26 4.11 -6.62
C PRO A 209 5.24 3.09 -6.10
N ILE A 210 5.66 2.25 -5.17
CA ILE A 210 4.89 1.14 -4.59
C ILE A 210 5.18 0.98 -3.10
N SER A 211 4.25 0.38 -2.38
CA SER A 211 4.40 0.03 -0.95
C SER A 211 3.70 -1.29 -0.65
N VAL A 212 4.13 -1.96 0.43
CA VAL A 212 3.43 -3.13 0.97
C VAL A 212 2.69 -2.76 2.24
N GLY A 213 1.37 -2.95 2.21
CA GLY A 213 0.50 -2.83 3.38
C GLY A 213 0.14 -4.19 3.97
N THR A 214 -0.69 -4.18 5.01
CA THR A 214 -1.35 -5.38 5.55
C THR A 214 -2.81 -5.08 5.85
N GLU A 215 -3.65 -6.08 5.70
CA GLU A 215 -5.07 -5.97 6.04
C GLU A 215 -5.56 -7.18 6.81
N THR A 216 -6.31 -6.90 7.86
CA THR A 216 -7.20 -7.83 8.53
C THR A 216 -8.63 -7.55 8.09
N ASN A 217 -9.05 -6.27 8.18
CA ASN A 217 -10.36 -5.80 7.75
C ASN A 217 -10.26 -4.32 7.35
N GLY A 218 -10.12 -4.04 6.06
CA GLY A 218 -10.07 -2.70 5.50
C GLY A 218 -8.73 -2.00 5.51
N SER A 219 -7.70 -2.58 6.13
CA SER A 219 -6.44 -1.87 6.40
C SER A 219 -5.50 -1.66 5.20
N ILE A 220 -5.83 -2.15 4.02
CA ILE A 220 -5.24 -1.79 2.72
C ILE A 220 -6.26 -0.95 1.94
N ILE A 221 -7.50 -1.44 1.86
CA ILE A 221 -8.54 -0.87 1.01
C ILE A 221 -8.92 0.54 1.46
N CYS A 222 -9.21 0.74 2.76
CA CYS A 222 -9.59 2.05 3.27
C CYS A 222 -8.52 3.13 3.07
N PRO A 223 -7.27 2.95 3.55
CA PRO A 223 -6.26 3.98 3.37
C PRO A 223 -5.94 4.22 1.87
N SER A 224 -5.99 3.20 1.02
CA SER A 224 -5.78 3.40 -0.42
C SER A 224 -6.91 4.21 -1.04
N ALA A 225 -8.16 3.93 -0.69
CA ALA A 225 -9.33 4.65 -1.20
C ALA A 225 -9.28 6.15 -0.87
N VAL A 226 -9.04 6.51 0.40
CA VAL A 226 -9.07 7.90 0.85
C VAL A 226 -7.80 8.69 0.49
N ASN A 227 -6.70 8.00 0.17
CA ASN A 227 -5.48 8.63 -0.33
C ASN A 227 -5.36 8.60 -1.86
N GLY A 228 -6.41 8.15 -2.59
CA GLY A 228 -6.49 8.21 -4.04
C GLY A 228 -5.46 7.34 -4.77
N VAL A 229 -5.16 6.16 -4.22
CA VAL A 229 -4.23 5.17 -4.80
C VAL A 229 -4.90 3.81 -4.95
N VAL A 230 -4.26 2.91 -5.68
CA VAL A 230 -4.70 1.53 -5.83
C VAL A 230 -4.22 0.71 -4.63
N GLY A 231 -5.14 0.01 -3.98
CA GLY A 231 -4.83 -0.95 -2.92
C GLY A 231 -5.46 -2.30 -3.23
N PHE A 232 -4.70 -3.36 -3.11
CA PHE A 232 -5.18 -4.71 -3.38
C PHE A 232 -5.00 -5.62 -2.16
N LYS A 233 -6.10 -6.08 -1.61
CA LYS A 233 -6.13 -7.16 -0.63
C LYS A 233 -6.35 -8.48 -1.39
N PRO A 234 -5.34 -9.35 -1.51
CA PRO A 234 -5.48 -10.60 -2.25
C PRO A 234 -6.37 -11.62 -1.52
N SER A 235 -6.64 -12.72 -2.18
CA SER A 235 -7.22 -13.92 -1.57
C SER A 235 -6.39 -14.35 -0.37
N LEU A 236 -7.07 -14.67 0.74
CA LEU A 236 -6.40 -15.11 1.97
C LEU A 236 -5.56 -16.37 1.71
N GLY A 237 -4.28 -16.29 2.05
CA GLY A 237 -3.30 -17.33 1.79
C GLY A 237 -2.57 -17.21 0.45
N LEU A 238 -2.86 -16.20 -0.37
CA LEU A 238 -2.07 -15.94 -1.58
C LEU A 238 -0.66 -15.43 -1.23
N LEU A 239 -0.58 -14.58 -0.23
CA LEU A 239 0.68 -14.05 0.30
C LEU A 239 0.93 -14.58 1.71
N SER A 240 2.20 -14.88 2.01
CA SER A 240 2.62 -15.33 3.33
C SER A 240 2.51 -14.22 4.37
N ARG A 241 2.11 -14.63 5.58
CA ARG A 241 2.03 -13.79 6.78
C ARG A 241 3.24 -13.99 7.71
N SER A 242 4.18 -14.86 7.34
CA SER A 242 5.40 -15.09 8.14
C SER A 242 6.19 -13.81 8.30
N GLY A 243 6.51 -13.46 9.55
CA GLY A 243 7.22 -12.23 9.89
C GLY A 243 6.34 -10.96 9.94
N VAL A 244 5.01 -11.10 9.83
CA VAL A 244 4.06 -9.99 10.06
C VAL A 244 3.61 -10.00 11.51
N VAL A 245 3.60 -8.84 12.20
CA VAL A 245 3.00 -8.70 13.53
C VAL A 245 1.50 -8.96 13.41
N PRO A 246 0.94 -9.98 14.09
CA PRO A 246 -0.40 -10.47 13.82
C PRO A 246 -1.49 -9.70 14.56
N ILE A 247 -2.68 -9.65 13.93
CA ILE A 247 -3.95 -9.61 14.65
C ILE A 247 -4.49 -11.05 14.69
N THR A 248 -4.70 -11.66 13.51
CA THR A 248 -5.12 -13.06 13.43
C THR A 248 -4.75 -13.70 12.09
N ARG A 249 -4.12 -14.87 12.14
CA ARG A 249 -3.83 -15.70 10.97
C ARG A 249 -5.09 -16.11 10.19
N ARG A 250 -6.27 -15.97 10.79
CA ARG A 250 -7.56 -16.32 10.19
C ARG A 250 -7.99 -15.36 9.11
N GLN A 251 -7.42 -14.13 9.12
CA GLN A 251 -7.87 -13.05 8.25
C GLN A 251 -6.74 -12.17 7.71
N ASP A 252 -5.60 -12.04 8.42
CA ASP A 252 -4.48 -11.19 8.02
C ASP A 252 -3.90 -11.56 6.66
N THR A 253 -3.58 -10.56 5.86
CA THR A 253 -2.82 -10.71 4.61
C THR A 253 -1.99 -9.46 4.33
N PRO A 254 -0.74 -9.59 3.86
CA PRO A 254 -0.05 -8.50 3.18
C PRO A 254 -0.74 -8.20 1.85
N GLY A 255 -0.44 -7.02 1.26
CA GLY A 255 -0.91 -6.71 -0.08
C GLY A 255 -0.29 -5.45 -0.66
N PRO A 256 -0.28 -5.34 -1.99
CA PRO A 256 0.30 -4.22 -2.70
C PRO A 256 -0.54 -2.94 -2.59
N ILE A 257 0.17 -1.81 -2.51
CA ILE A 257 -0.36 -0.46 -2.67
C ILE A 257 0.49 0.24 -3.74
N ALA A 258 -0.16 0.78 -4.77
CA ALA A 258 0.49 1.39 -5.93
C ALA A 258 -0.32 2.56 -6.48
N ARG A 259 0.24 3.36 -7.40
CA ARG A 259 -0.53 4.41 -8.07
C ARG A 259 -1.41 3.90 -9.22
N ASN A 260 -1.12 2.74 -9.76
CA ASN A 260 -1.87 2.14 -10.85
C ASN A 260 -2.01 0.62 -10.67
N VAL A 261 -2.97 0.03 -11.37
CA VAL A 261 -3.29 -1.39 -11.27
C VAL A 261 -2.17 -2.27 -11.81
N TYR A 262 -1.45 -1.82 -12.84
CA TYR A 262 -0.32 -2.58 -13.40
C TYR A 262 0.79 -2.78 -12.37
N ASP A 263 1.20 -1.69 -11.69
CA ASP A 263 2.24 -1.75 -10.65
C ASP A 263 1.78 -2.59 -9.44
N ALA A 264 0.48 -2.55 -9.09
CA ALA A 264 -0.08 -3.40 -8.04
C ALA A 264 -0.03 -4.90 -8.42
N ALA A 265 -0.37 -5.24 -9.66
CA ALA A 265 -0.30 -6.61 -10.18
C ALA A 265 1.14 -7.11 -10.25
N LEU A 266 2.05 -6.25 -10.69
CA LEU A 266 3.49 -6.54 -10.74
C LEU A 266 4.05 -6.81 -9.35
N LEU A 267 3.71 -5.97 -8.37
CA LEU A 267 4.14 -6.15 -6.98
C LEU A 267 3.54 -7.44 -6.40
N LEU A 268 2.25 -7.73 -6.64
CA LEU A 268 1.62 -8.96 -6.20
C LEU A 268 2.37 -10.20 -6.70
N TYR A 269 2.74 -10.23 -7.98
CA TYR A 269 3.51 -11.32 -8.58
C TYR A 269 4.84 -11.56 -7.84
N GLN A 270 5.54 -10.49 -7.48
CA GLN A 270 6.82 -10.61 -6.79
C GLN A 270 6.66 -11.07 -5.33
N LEU A 271 5.57 -10.70 -4.66
CA LEU A 271 5.29 -11.08 -3.27
C LEU A 271 4.80 -12.52 -3.13
N ALA A 272 4.10 -13.06 -4.15
CA ALA A 272 3.47 -14.37 -4.12
C ALA A 272 4.50 -15.51 -4.12
N GLY A 273 4.17 -16.57 -3.39
CA GLY A 273 4.99 -17.80 -3.31
C GLY A 273 4.57 -18.70 -2.17
N SER A 274 4.89 -19.97 -2.27
CA SER A 274 4.65 -20.94 -1.19
C SER A 274 5.70 -20.77 -0.09
N ASP A 275 5.22 -20.61 1.13
CA ASP A 275 6.04 -20.49 2.34
C ASP A 275 5.75 -21.66 3.29
N PRO A 276 6.72 -22.54 3.57
CA PRO A 276 6.55 -23.63 4.52
C PRO A 276 6.17 -23.17 5.94
N ALA A 277 6.54 -21.95 6.32
CA ALA A 277 6.21 -21.38 7.64
C ALA A 277 4.77 -20.81 7.69
N ASP A 278 4.12 -20.63 6.55
CA ASP A 278 2.70 -20.29 6.43
C ASP A 278 1.98 -21.31 5.52
N PRO A 279 1.53 -22.46 6.07
CA PRO A 279 0.96 -23.55 5.27
C PRO A 279 -0.25 -23.16 4.41
N LEU A 280 -0.94 -22.05 4.74
CA LEU A 280 -2.08 -21.60 3.94
C LEU A 280 -1.67 -21.23 2.51
N THR A 281 -0.43 -20.77 2.32
CA THR A 281 0.12 -20.43 0.99
C THR A 281 0.27 -21.63 0.05
N GLY A 282 0.32 -22.84 0.59
CA GLY A 282 0.38 -24.08 -0.19
C GLY A 282 -0.89 -24.36 -1.01
N ASN A 283 -2.02 -23.74 -0.65
CA ASN A 283 -3.29 -23.87 -1.35
C ASN A 283 -3.49 -22.84 -2.46
N ALA A 284 -2.63 -21.81 -2.53
CA ALA A 284 -2.74 -20.73 -3.50
C ALA A 284 -2.26 -21.15 -4.89
N PRO A 285 -2.81 -20.56 -5.96
CA PRO A 285 -2.25 -20.68 -7.30
C PRO A 285 -0.80 -20.22 -7.32
N GLN A 286 0.10 -21.06 -7.80
CA GLN A 286 1.54 -20.77 -7.84
C GLN A 286 1.98 -20.31 -9.23
N GLY A 287 2.96 -19.39 -9.30
CA GLY A 287 3.58 -18.94 -10.54
C GLY A 287 2.66 -18.13 -11.47
N THR A 288 1.56 -17.61 -10.98
CA THR A 288 0.62 -16.80 -11.77
C THR A 288 1.22 -15.43 -12.05
N ASP A 289 1.44 -15.10 -13.31
CA ASP A 289 1.75 -13.74 -13.74
C ASP A 289 0.46 -12.91 -13.80
N TYR A 290 0.25 -12.10 -12.78
CA TYR A 290 -0.95 -11.26 -12.66
C TYR A 290 -0.99 -10.12 -13.68
N THR A 291 0.16 -9.73 -14.27
CA THR A 291 0.20 -8.70 -15.30
C THR A 291 -0.32 -9.21 -16.65
N SER A 292 -0.24 -10.51 -16.89
CA SER A 292 -0.75 -11.13 -18.13
C SER A 292 -2.28 -11.12 -18.26
N ALA A 293 -3.00 -10.94 -17.13
CA ALA A 293 -4.45 -10.84 -17.10
C ALA A 293 -4.98 -9.42 -17.42
N LEU A 294 -4.08 -8.43 -17.53
CA LEU A 294 -4.46 -7.03 -17.70
C LEU A 294 -4.76 -6.74 -19.17
N SER A 295 -6.04 -6.46 -19.45
CA SER A 295 -6.53 -6.10 -20.78
C SER A 295 -7.53 -4.96 -20.68
N THR A 296 -7.44 -3.98 -21.57
CA THR A 296 -8.44 -2.89 -21.69
C THR A 296 -9.82 -3.39 -22.10
N GLU A 297 -9.91 -4.59 -22.64
CA GLU A 297 -11.15 -5.23 -23.09
C GLU A 297 -11.77 -6.17 -22.04
N ALA A 298 -11.18 -6.27 -20.84
CA ALA A 298 -11.61 -7.22 -19.82
C ALA A 298 -13.07 -7.04 -19.37
N LEU A 299 -13.68 -5.86 -19.60
CA LEU A 299 -15.08 -5.55 -19.26
C LEU A 299 -16.08 -6.01 -20.32
N GLN A 300 -15.64 -6.31 -21.55
CA GLN A 300 -16.54 -6.65 -22.66
C GLN A 300 -17.36 -7.90 -22.38
N GLY A 301 -18.69 -7.77 -22.45
CA GLY A 301 -19.64 -8.87 -22.25
C GLY A 301 -19.74 -9.37 -20.80
N LYS A 302 -19.08 -8.71 -19.84
CA LYS A 302 -19.06 -9.11 -18.43
C LYS A 302 -20.31 -8.67 -17.68
N ARG A 303 -20.71 -9.49 -16.72
CA ARG A 303 -21.84 -9.21 -15.82
C ARG A 303 -21.29 -8.71 -14.49
N ILE A 304 -21.53 -7.44 -14.19
CA ILE A 304 -20.97 -6.77 -13.02
C ILE A 304 -22.08 -6.49 -12.02
N GLY A 305 -21.98 -7.07 -10.82
CA GLY A 305 -22.85 -6.76 -9.70
C GLY A 305 -22.55 -5.36 -9.16
N VAL A 306 -23.51 -4.45 -9.22
CA VAL A 306 -23.40 -3.11 -8.63
C VAL A 306 -24.02 -3.16 -7.25
N VAL A 307 -23.19 -3.11 -6.23
CA VAL A 307 -23.65 -3.09 -4.83
C VAL A 307 -24.35 -1.75 -4.60
N LEU A 308 -25.65 -1.84 -4.24
CA LEU A 308 -26.45 -0.68 -3.91
C LEU A 308 -26.14 -0.28 -2.48
N ASP A 309 -25.61 0.90 -2.35
CA ASP A 309 -25.28 1.52 -1.09
C ASP A 309 -26.53 2.07 -0.38
N GLU A 310 -26.63 1.94 0.93
CA GLU A 310 -27.76 2.41 1.72
C GLU A 310 -27.67 3.89 2.17
N GLY A 311 -26.67 4.65 1.70
CA GLY A 311 -26.58 6.10 1.91
C GLY A 311 -25.60 6.56 2.98
N GLU A 312 -24.90 5.66 3.62
CA GLU A 312 -23.93 5.98 4.66
C GLU A 312 -22.56 5.40 4.30
N LYS A 313 -21.54 6.26 4.22
CA LYS A 313 -20.15 5.83 4.10
C LYS A 313 -19.53 5.74 5.48
N HIS A 314 -19.07 4.56 5.85
CA HIS A 314 -18.28 4.36 7.05
C HIS A 314 -16.80 4.43 6.69
N LEU A 315 -16.15 5.54 7.09
CA LEU A 315 -14.72 5.77 6.87
C LEU A 315 -13.90 5.07 7.98
N GLY A 316 -13.93 3.74 8.01
CA GLY A 316 -13.19 2.98 9.00
C GLY A 316 -13.47 1.49 8.91
N ALA A 317 -12.64 0.67 9.57
CA ALA A 317 -12.84 -0.78 9.63
C ALA A 317 -14.04 -1.11 10.54
N PHE A 318 -15.21 -1.29 9.94
CA PHE A 318 -16.41 -1.73 10.68
C PHE A 318 -16.20 -3.15 11.27
N PRO A 319 -16.71 -3.47 12.46
CA PRO A 319 -17.44 -2.58 13.38
C PRO A 319 -16.54 -1.74 14.32
N LEU A 320 -15.23 -1.83 14.14
CA LEU A 320 -14.25 -1.27 15.08
C LEU A 320 -14.15 0.26 14.98
N PHE A 321 -14.40 0.85 13.80
CA PHE A 321 -14.22 2.28 13.57
C PHE A 321 -15.39 2.87 12.76
N PRO A 322 -16.58 3.05 13.36
CA PRO A 322 -17.74 3.59 12.66
C PRO A 322 -17.62 5.11 12.49
N VAL A 323 -16.91 5.56 11.48
CA VAL A 323 -17.02 6.95 11.03
C VAL A 323 -18.03 7.00 9.90
N VAL A 324 -19.17 7.64 10.15
CA VAL A 324 -20.25 7.77 9.17
C VAL A 324 -20.13 9.13 8.49
N LYS A 325 -20.00 9.13 7.16
CA LYS A 325 -20.11 10.33 6.32
C LYS A 325 -21.36 10.19 5.47
N SER A 326 -22.37 11.07 5.68
CA SER A 326 -23.50 11.16 4.78
C SER A 326 -23.05 11.58 3.39
N VAL A 327 -23.43 10.83 2.35
CA VAL A 327 -23.07 11.10 0.97
C VAL A 327 -24.30 11.58 0.21
N LYS A 328 -24.15 12.70 -0.51
CA LYS A 328 -25.18 13.18 -1.41
C LYS A 328 -25.42 12.12 -2.49
N ARG A 329 -26.68 11.78 -2.74
CA ARG A 329 -27.10 10.80 -3.74
C ARG A 329 -27.92 11.44 -4.82
N SER A 330 -27.92 10.83 -5.98
CA SER A 330 -28.73 11.21 -7.11
C SER A 330 -29.12 9.97 -7.93
N GLN A 331 -30.19 10.10 -8.68
CA GLN A 331 -30.65 9.03 -9.56
C GLN A 331 -29.57 8.68 -10.58
N CYS A 332 -29.21 7.39 -10.62
CA CYS A 332 -28.24 6.80 -11.53
C CYS A 332 -28.92 5.72 -12.36
N ASP A 333 -28.92 5.89 -13.67
CA ASP A 333 -29.40 4.88 -14.62
C ASP A 333 -28.27 3.85 -14.86
N LEU A 334 -28.51 2.62 -14.42
CA LEU A 334 -27.62 1.48 -14.64
C LEU A 334 -27.78 0.85 -16.03
N GLY A 335 -28.78 1.29 -16.82
CA GLY A 335 -29.18 0.73 -18.09
C GLY A 335 -30.53 -0.02 -18.02
N ASN A 336 -31.20 -0.20 -19.17
CA ASN A 336 -32.49 -0.90 -19.28
C ASN A 336 -33.59 -0.37 -18.34
N GLY A 337 -33.56 0.91 -17.99
CA GLY A 337 -34.54 1.55 -17.12
C GLY A 337 -34.36 1.27 -15.62
N MET A 338 -33.26 0.64 -15.23
CA MET A 338 -32.91 0.43 -13.81
C MET A 338 -32.29 1.69 -13.23
N VAL A 339 -33.06 2.41 -12.45
CA VAL A 339 -32.63 3.68 -11.80
C VAL A 339 -32.51 3.47 -10.29
N HIS A 340 -31.34 3.81 -9.75
CA HIS A 340 -31.04 3.71 -8.31
C HIS A 340 -30.36 4.99 -7.82
N ASP A 341 -30.49 5.28 -6.53
CA ASP A 341 -29.82 6.41 -5.90
C ASP A 341 -28.39 6.01 -5.51
N LEU A 342 -27.39 6.62 -6.15
CA LEU A 342 -25.96 6.39 -5.90
C LEU A 342 -25.24 7.72 -5.67
N SER A 343 -24.03 7.67 -5.09
CA SER A 343 -23.15 8.84 -5.06
C SER A 343 -22.78 9.26 -6.50
N PRO A 344 -22.57 10.57 -6.77
CA PRO A 344 -22.26 11.02 -8.13
C PRO A 344 -21.00 10.35 -8.72
N GLN A 345 -19.98 10.14 -7.91
CA GLN A 345 -18.70 9.54 -8.32
C GLN A 345 -18.88 8.05 -8.60
N TYR A 346 -19.61 7.34 -7.74
CA TYR A 346 -19.91 5.92 -7.98
C TYR A 346 -20.82 5.73 -9.20
N CYS A 347 -21.82 6.60 -9.38
CA CYS A 347 -22.62 6.59 -10.59
C CYS A 347 -21.78 6.81 -11.85
N ALA A 348 -20.83 7.74 -11.82
CA ALA A 348 -19.93 7.95 -12.95
C ALA A 348 -19.03 6.72 -13.20
N ALA A 349 -18.55 6.09 -12.13
CA ALA A 349 -17.73 4.88 -12.23
C ALA A 349 -18.50 3.71 -12.84
N VAL A 350 -19.70 3.40 -12.36
CA VAL A 350 -20.50 2.28 -12.92
C VAL A 350 -20.95 2.55 -14.36
N LYS A 351 -21.21 3.81 -14.74
CA LYS A 351 -21.44 4.18 -16.14
C LYS A 351 -20.23 3.92 -17.02
N THR A 352 -19.02 4.21 -16.52
CA THR A 352 -17.79 3.87 -17.25
C THR A 352 -17.69 2.37 -17.52
N LEU A 353 -18.04 1.52 -16.54
CA LEU A 353 -18.06 0.06 -16.74
C LEU A 353 -19.05 -0.35 -17.85
N ARG A 354 -20.27 0.18 -17.83
CA ARG A 354 -21.30 -0.07 -18.85
C ARG A 354 -20.85 0.39 -20.23
N ASP A 355 -20.32 1.59 -20.32
CA ASP A 355 -19.91 2.20 -21.58
C ASP A 355 -18.70 1.48 -22.21
N ASN A 356 -18.01 0.64 -21.41
CA ASN A 356 -16.96 -0.28 -21.85
C ASN A 356 -17.44 -1.74 -22.00
N GLY A 357 -18.74 -1.93 -22.20
CA GLY A 357 -19.34 -3.19 -22.64
C GLY A 357 -19.81 -4.13 -21.52
N ALA A 358 -19.81 -3.70 -20.26
CA ALA A 358 -20.33 -4.50 -19.16
C ALA A 358 -21.86 -4.40 -19.04
N THR A 359 -22.49 -5.50 -18.61
CA THR A 359 -23.87 -5.54 -18.17
C THR A 359 -23.93 -5.33 -16.66
N LEU A 360 -24.59 -4.26 -16.21
CA LEU A 360 -24.74 -3.95 -14.79
C LEU A 360 -25.95 -4.66 -14.19
N VAL A 361 -25.76 -5.23 -13.01
CA VAL A 361 -26.78 -5.96 -12.24
C VAL A 361 -26.85 -5.39 -10.84
N PRO A 362 -27.97 -4.79 -10.39
CA PRO A 362 -28.08 -4.29 -9.03
C PRO A 362 -28.03 -5.44 -8.02
N VAL A 363 -27.24 -5.25 -6.95
CA VAL A 363 -27.02 -6.23 -5.89
C VAL A 363 -27.18 -5.55 -4.54
N THR A 364 -27.88 -6.18 -3.62
CA THR A 364 -27.98 -5.73 -2.22
C THR A 364 -27.27 -6.72 -1.31
N LEU A 365 -26.38 -6.22 -0.47
CA LEU A 365 -25.71 -6.99 0.57
C LEU A 365 -26.34 -6.64 1.92
N SER A 366 -26.60 -7.67 2.73
CA SER A 366 -27.03 -7.49 4.12
C SER A 366 -26.03 -8.17 5.04
N LEU A 367 -25.41 -7.41 5.95
CA LEU A 367 -24.38 -7.94 6.86
C LEU A 367 -24.91 -9.11 7.68
N PRO A 368 -24.19 -10.24 7.73
CA PRO A 368 -24.46 -11.31 8.68
C PRO A 368 -24.27 -10.87 10.13
N ASP A 369 -24.67 -11.72 11.07
CA ASP A 369 -24.42 -11.49 12.50
C ASP A 369 -22.91 -11.43 12.78
N MET A 370 -22.49 -10.33 13.42
CA MET A 370 -21.11 -10.03 13.80
C MET A 370 -20.92 -9.91 15.32
N SER A 371 -21.91 -10.33 16.12
CA SER A 371 -21.91 -10.14 17.59
C SER A 371 -20.64 -10.65 18.27
N ASN A 372 -20.06 -11.75 17.79
CA ASN A 372 -18.84 -12.35 18.32
C ASN A 372 -17.55 -11.90 17.60
N TYR A 373 -17.63 -11.10 16.54
CA TYR A 373 -16.48 -10.79 15.68
C TYR A 373 -15.35 -10.10 16.44
N VAL A 374 -15.66 -9.06 17.22
CA VAL A 374 -14.67 -8.32 18.01
C VAL A 374 -14.02 -9.22 19.06
N GLN A 375 -14.79 -10.09 19.72
CA GLN A 375 -14.28 -11.04 20.69
C GLN A 375 -13.31 -12.04 20.05
N VAL A 376 -13.64 -12.54 18.85
CA VAL A 376 -12.76 -13.42 18.06
C VAL A 376 -11.44 -12.74 17.75
N LEU A 377 -11.46 -11.51 17.23
CA LEU A 377 -10.24 -10.76 16.93
C LEU A 377 -9.40 -10.51 18.18
N ALA A 378 -10.04 -10.11 19.30
CA ALA A 378 -9.34 -9.85 20.55
C ALA A 378 -8.68 -11.13 21.10
N ALA A 379 -9.40 -12.24 21.13
CA ALA A 379 -8.87 -13.51 21.64
C ALA A 379 -7.77 -14.08 20.73
N ALA A 380 -7.95 -14.02 19.42
CA ALA A 380 -6.95 -14.44 18.45
C ALA A 380 -5.67 -13.61 18.58
N MET A 381 -5.80 -12.28 18.65
CA MET A 381 -4.65 -11.39 18.79
C MET A 381 -3.86 -11.69 20.08
N LYS A 382 -4.52 -11.95 21.20
CA LYS A 382 -3.83 -12.34 22.44
C LYS A 382 -2.94 -13.55 22.25
N LEU A 383 -3.49 -14.62 21.65
CA LEU A 383 -2.79 -15.90 21.44
C LEU A 383 -1.63 -15.73 20.43
N GLU A 384 -1.91 -15.09 19.32
CA GLU A 384 -0.97 -14.99 18.21
C GLU A 384 0.13 -13.96 18.46
N LEU A 385 -0.18 -12.81 19.11
CA LEU A 385 0.83 -11.84 19.51
C LEU A 385 1.74 -12.39 20.59
N GLN A 386 1.22 -13.18 21.55
CA GLN A 386 2.06 -13.86 22.54
C GLN A 386 3.06 -14.80 21.87
N THR A 387 2.62 -15.57 20.88
CA THR A 387 3.47 -16.43 20.06
C THR A 387 4.51 -15.60 19.29
N TYR A 388 4.11 -14.51 18.65
CA TYR A 388 5.02 -13.62 17.92
C TYR A 388 6.09 -13.02 18.86
N LEU A 389 5.69 -12.48 20.02
CA LEU A 389 6.62 -11.88 20.99
C LEU A 389 7.65 -12.89 21.50
N SER A 390 7.28 -14.19 21.62
CA SER A 390 8.22 -15.23 22.03
C SER A 390 9.36 -15.47 21.03
N THR A 391 9.17 -15.07 19.76
CA THR A 391 10.21 -15.13 18.70
C THR A 391 11.13 -13.90 18.69
N ARG A 392 10.78 -12.86 19.46
CA ARG A 392 11.52 -11.60 19.50
C ARG A 392 12.36 -11.50 20.77
N SER A 393 13.56 -10.98 20.65
CA SER A 393 14.47 -10.73 21.78
C SER A 393 14.79 -9.25 21.88
N GLY A 394 15.20 -8.78 23.08
CA GLY A 394 15.64 -7.41 23.30
C GLY A 394 14.52 -6.36 23.20
N LEU A 395 13.26 -6.77 23.31
CA LEU A 395 12.11 -5.87 23.44
C LEU A 395 11.82 -5.58 24.93
N PRO A 396 11.28 -4.39 25.27
CA PRO A 396 10.85 -4.07 26.64
C PRO A 396 9.61 -4.83 27.09
N ILE A 397 8.88 -5.49 26.17
CA ILE A 397 7.65 -6.23 26.43
C ILE A 397 7.76 -7.70 26.03
N THR A 398 7.00 -8.56 26.73
CA THR A 398 6.93 -9.99 26.46
C THR A 398 5.47 -10.51 26.36
N SER A 399 4.49 -9.66 26.67
CA SER A 399 3.06 -9.99 26.67
C SER A 399 2.20 -8.75 26.47
N ILE A 400 0.89 -8.95 26.27
CA ILE A 400 -0.09 -7.84 26.26
C ILE A 400 -0.11 -7.11 27.61
N GLU A 401 0.03 -7.82 28.73
CA GLU A 401 0.09 -7.21 30.05
C GLU A 401 1.28 -6.26 30.18
N THR A 402 2.48 -6.71 29.84
CA THR A 402 3.68 -5.86 29.86
C THR A 402 3.63 -4.72 28.85
N LEU A 403 2.89 -4.87 27.75
CA LEU A 403 2.59 -3.79 26.82
C LEU A 403 1.70 -2.71 27.45
N ILE A 404 0.65 -3.11 28.17
CA ILE A 404 -0.25 -2.19 28.89
C ILE A 404 0.55 -1.40 29.92
N ASP A 405 1.38 -2.08 30.74
CA ASP A 405 2.24 -1.45 31.73
C ASP A 405 3.24 -0.48 31.11
N PHE A 406 3.83 -0.84 29.98
CA PHE A 406 4.74 0.04 29.23
C PHE A 406 4.04 1.32 28.77
N ASN A 407 2.84 1.19 28.21
CA ASN A 407 2.06 2.34 27.74
C ASN A 407 1.72 3.30 28.89
N GLU A 408 1.32 2.78 30.05
CA GLU A 408 1.00 3.60 31.22
C GLU A 408 2.21 4.40 31.75
N GLN A 409 3.40 3.83 31.62
CA GLN A 409 4.63 4.45 32.09
C GLN A 409 5.27 5.39 31.05
N ASN A 410 4.86 5.30 29.78
CA ASN A 410 5.41 6.10 28.69
C ASN A 410 4.58 7.36 28.44
N PRO A 411 5.15 8.59 28.53
CA PRO A 411 4.38 9.83 28.35
C PRO A 411 3.73 10.01 26.98
N VAL A 412 4.33 9.44 25.93
CA VAL A 412 3.78 9.51 24.57
C VAL A 412 2.60 8.56 24.44
N GLU A 413 2.78 7.30 24.89
CA GLU A 413 1.79 6.25 24.81
C GLU A 413 0.65 6.49 25.81
N GLY A 414 0.94 6.89 27.04
CA GLY A 414 -0.03 7.08 28.14
C GLY A 414 -1.07 8.18 27.90
N ASN A 415 -0.83 9.11 26.97
CA ASN A 415 -1.79 10.16 26.62
C ASN A 415 -2.93 9.67 25.72
N HIS A 416 -2.87 8.44 25.24
CA HIS A 416 -3.85 7.84 24.35
C HIS A 416 -4.48 6.61 25.02
N GLY A 417 -5.74 6.35 24.74
CA GLY A 417 -6.45 5.20 25.29
C GLY A 417 -5.82 3.87 24.86
N GLN A 418 -6.07 2.82 25.62
CA GLN A 418 -5.64 1.44 25.32
C GLN A 418 -6.74 0.40 25.62
N GLY A 419 -8.00 0.85 25.62
CA GLY A 419 -9.13 0.01 26.04
C GLY A 419 -9.31 -1.25 25.21
N MET A 420 -8.88 -1.29 23.95
CA MET A 420 -8.90 -2.53 23.17
C MET A 420 -7.78 -3.49 23.63
N LEU A 421 -6.58 -3.00 23.96
CA LEU A 421 -5.52 -3.85 24.52
C LEU A 421 -5.94 -4.47 25.86
N GLU A 422 -6.65 -3.70 26.70
CA GLU A 422 -7.22 -4.21 27.96
C GLU A 422 -8.27 -5.32 27.70
N GLN A 423 -9.15 -5.12 26.72
CA GLN A 423 -10.11 -6.15 26.29
C GLN A 423 -9.41 -7.40 25.73
N ILE A 424 -8.32 -7.22 24.94
CA ILE A 424 -7.49 -8.32 24.44
C ILE A 424 -6.86 -9.07 25.62
N ASN A 425 -6.29 -8.35 26.60
CA ASN A 425 -5.68 -8.97 27.78
C ASN A 425 -6.67 -9.78 28.61
N ALA A 426 -7.92 -9.32 28.70
CA ALA A 426 -8.98 -10.00 29.43
C ALA A 426 -9.51 -11.28 28.77
N GLN A 427 -9.15 -11.57 27.51
CA GLN A 427 -9.62 -12.76 26.82
C GLN A 427 -9.05 -14.07 27.42
N THR A 428 -9.90 -15.09 27.48
CA THR A 428 -9.56 -16.42 28.04
C THR A 428 -9.90 -17.56 27.10
N LEU A 429 -10.35 -17.27 25.87
CA LEU A 429 -10.71 -18.30 24.90
C LEU A 429 -9.46 -19.06 24.43
N SER A 430 -9.60 -20.40 24.32
CA SER A 430 -8.59 -21.23 23.67
C SER A 430 -8.64 -21.07 22.14
N GLU A 431 -7.63 -21.60 21.45
CA GLU A 431 -7.56 -21.62 19.99
C GLU A 431 -8.80 -22.30 19.37
N GLU A 432 -9.21 -23.45 19.92
CA GLU A 432 -10.39 -24.19 19.47
C GLU A 432 -11.68 -23.42 19.69
N GLN A 433 -11.78 -22.66 20.80
CA GLN A 433 -12.95 -21.83 21.08
C GLN A 433 -13.02 -20.63 20.13
N VAL A 434 -11.87 -20.03 19.80
CA VAL A 434 -11.79 -18.95 18.80
C VAL A 434 -12.22 -19.50 17.42
N ASP A 435 -11.76 -20.68 17.01
CA ASP A 435 -12.17 -21.29 15.75
C ASP A 435 -13.67 -21.64 15.73
N ALA A 436 -14.22 -22.12 16.83
CA ALA A 436 -15.64 -22.43 16.95
C ALA A 436 -16.53 -21.20 16.76
N LEU A 437 -16.08 -20.02 17.18
CA LEU A 437 -16.79 -18.74 16.96
C LEU A 437 -16.52 -18.19 15.57
N TRP A 438 -15.30 -18.33 15.06
CA TRP A 438 -14.87 -17.77 13.77
C TRP A 438 -15.49 -18.46 12.56
N LEU A 439 -15.48 -19.79 12.53
CA LEU A 439 -15.88 -20.55 11.34
C LEU A 439 -17.32 -20.26 10.88
N PRO A 440 -18.34 -20.15 11.78
CA PRO A 440 -19.68 -19.74 11.38
C PRO A 440 -19.76 -18.31 10.80
N ILE A 441 -19.02 -17.35 11.40
CA ILE A 441 -18.96 -15.97 10.91
C ILE A 441 -18.41 -15.97 9.49
N ARG A 442 -17.24 -16.57 9.27
CA ARG A 442 -16.63 -16.66 7.93
C ARG A 442 -17.54 -17.35 6.93
N ALA A 443 -18.18 -18.45 7.30
CA ALA A 443 -19.09 -19.18 6.43
C ALA A 443 -20.28 -18.32 5.98
N SER A 444 -20.84 -17.50 6.88
CA SER A 444 -21.94 -16.60 6.57
C SER A 444 -21.54 -15.52 5.56
N PHE A 445 -20.33 -14.91 5.71
CA PHE A 445 -19.82 -13.93 4.77
C PHE A 445 -19.45 -14.54 3.41
N LYS A 446 -18.90 -15.75 3.38
CA LYS A 446 -18.69 -16.49 2.15
C LYS A 446 -20.03 -16.74 1.43
N SER A 447 -21.03 -17.25 2.16
CA SER A 447 -22.37 -17.49 1.60
C SER A 447 -23.01 -16.21 1.08
N LEU A 448 -22.86 -15.07 1.78
CA LEU A 448 -23.35 -13.77 1.34
C LEU A 448 -22.84 -13.43 -0.06
N ILE A 449 -21.52 -13.51 -0.26
CA ILE A 449 -20.88 -13.17 -1.55
C ILE A 449 -21.20 -14.23 -2.60
N ASP A 450 -20.98 -15.52 -2.31
CA ASP A 450 -21.18 -16.62 -3.25
C ASP A 450 -22.61 -16.68 -3.79
N THR A 451 -23.61 -16.39 -2.94
CA THR A 451 -25.02 -16.32 -3.33
C THR A 451 -25.27 -15.26 -4.40
N GLN A 452 -24.65 -14.07 -4.29
CA GLN A 452 -24.78 -13.03 -5.30
C GLN A 452 -24.15 -13.45 -6.63
N PHE A 453 -22.94 -14.03 -6.59
CA PHE A 453 -22.27 -14.53 -7.79
C PHE A 453 -23.11 -15.59 -8.51
N GLN A 454 -23.67 -16.55 -7.77
CA GLN A 454 -24.47 -17.65 -8.32
C GLN A 454 -25.83 -17.17 -8.85
N ASN A 455 -26.61 -16.43 -8.03
CA ASN A 455 -27.97 -16.03 -8.39
C ASN A 455 -28.01 -15.09 -9.60
N HIS A 456 -26.98 -14.27 -9.76
CA HIS A 456 -26.92 -13.26 -10.81
C HIS A 456 -25.90 -13.61 -11.92
N THR A 457 -25.19 -14.72 -11.81
CA THR A 457 -24.14 -15.15 -12.76
C THR A 457 -23.13 -14.02 -12.98
N LEU A 458 -22.55 -13.52 -11.89
CA LEU A 458 -21.64 -12.37 -11.92
C LEU A 458 -20.22 -12.80 -12.24
N ASP A 459 -19.50 -11.96 -12.99
CA ASP A 459 -18.06 -12.08 -13.18
C ASP A 459 -17.29 -11.37 -12.05
N VAL A 460 -17.82 -10.25 -11.53
CA VAL A 460 -17.25 -9.45 -10.44
C VAL A 460 -18.35 -8.62 -9.80
N MET A 461 -18.20 -8.24 -8.53
CA MET A 461 -19.03 -7.19 -7.92
C MET A 461 -18.22 -5.90 -7.80
N VAL A 462 -18.89 -4.76 -7.90
CA VAL A 462 -18.32 -3.44 -7.60
C VAL A 462 -19.12 -2.75 -6.50
N ALA A 463 -18.41 -1.97 -5.71
CA ALA A 463 -19.02 -1.18 -4.64
C ALA A 463 -18.38 0.22 -4.60
N ASP A 464 -19.14 1.22 -4.17
CA ASP A 464 -18.54 2.44 -3.64
C ASP A 464 -17.66 2.06 -2.44
N TYR A 465 -16.78 2.95 -1.98
CA TYR A 465 -16.11 2.70 -0.72
C TYR A 465 -17.17 2.72 0.41
N ASP A 466 -17.56 1.55 0.87
CA ASP A 466 -18.62 1.36 1.87
C ASP A 466 -18.21 0.39 2.97
N TYR A 467 -19.05 0.30 4.03
CA TYR A 467 -18.82 -0.50 5.21
C TYR A 467 -19.37 -1.94 5.11
N ILE A 468 -20.08 -2.28 4.04
CA ILE A 468 -20.69 -3.61 3.87
C ILE A 468 -19.81 -4.50 3.00
N SER A 469 -19.44 -4.02 1.82
CA SER A 469 -18.71 -4.83 0.82
C SER A 469 -17.27 -5.09 1.21
N GLN A 470 -16.58 -4.11 1.81
CA GLN A 470 -15.20 -4.25 2.25
C GLN A 470 -15.02 -5.30 3.35
N PRO A 471 -15.72 -5.23 4.52
CA PRO A 471 -15.60 -6.28 5.52
C PRO A 471 -16.15 -7.61 5.03
N SER A 472 -17.13 -7.62 4.14
CA SER A 472 -17.62 -8.88 3.56
C SER A 472 -16.53 -9.63 2.79
N ALA A 473 -15.77 -8.94 1.94
CA ALA A 473 -14.63 -9.53 1.23
C ALA A 473 -13.50 -9.92 2.17
N ALA A 474 -13.19 -9.10 3.18
CA ALA A 474 -12.11 -9.36 4.14
C ALA A 474 -12.39 -10.61 4.98
N ILE A 475 -13.58 -10.71 5.58
CA ILE A 475 -13.99 -11.82 6.46
C ILE A 475 -14.16 -13.11 5.65
N ALA A 476 -14.72 -13.05 4.45
CA ALA A 476 -14.79 -14.20 3.54
C ALA A 476 -13.40 -14.70 3.11
N GLY A 477 -12.40 -13.82 3.13
CA GLY A 477 -11.04 -14.09 2.64
C GLY A 477 -10.93 -13.95 1.11
N TYR A 478 -11.82 -13.18 0.48
CA TYR A 478 -11.90 -12.99 -0.98
C TYR A 478 -11.09 -11.78 -1.43
N PRO A 479 -10.59 -11.77 -2.69
CA PRO A 479 -9.82 -10.65 -3.21
C PRO A 479 -10.69 -9.42 -3.41
N ILE A 480 -10.13 -8.27 -3.06
CA ILE A 480 -10.74 -6.96 -3.30
C ILE A 480 -9.64 -5.97 -3.69
N ILE A 481 -9.93 -5.13 -4.68
CA ILE A 481 -9.07 -4.02 -5.11
C ILE A 481 -9.88 -2.72 -5.07
N THR A 482 -9.26 -1.64 -4.61
CA THR A 482 -9.81 -0.29 -4.75
C THR A 482 -9.03 0.50 -5.79
N VAL A 483 -9.75 1.28 -6.61
CA VAL A 483 -9.18 2.09 -7.71
C VAL A 483 -9.78 3.49 -7.64
N PRO A 484 -9.00 4.57 -7.86
CA PRO A 484 -9.52 5.94 -7.86
C PRO A 484 -10.69 6.13 -8.84
N SER A 485 -11.76 6.76 -8.38
CA SER A 485 -12.96 7.09 -9.18
C SER A 485 -13.17 8.59 -9.38
N GLY A 486 -12.36 9.44 -8.75
CA GLY A 486 -12.41 10.88 -8.83
C GLY A 486 -12.04 11.57 -7.53
N VAL A 487 -12.57 12.76 -7.35
CA VAL A 487 -12.42 13.56 -6.12
C VAL A 487 -13.75 14.22 -5.77
N GLU A 488 -13.99 14.41 -4.48
CA GLU A 488 -15.07 15.26 -3.98
C GLU A 488 -14.76 16.75 -4.22
N PRO A 489 -15.75 17.65 -4.17
CA PRO A 489 -15.51 19.09 -4.33
C PRO A 489 -14.47 19.66 -3.36
N GLU A 490 -14.38 19.11 -2.16
CA GLU A 490 -13.43 19.47 -1.11
C GLU A 490 -12.00 19.01 -1.43
N GLY A 491 -11.83 18.11 -2.41
CA GLY A 491 -10.56 17.56 -2.87
C GLY A 491 -10.20 16.20 -2.28
N GLU A 492 -11.07 15.63 -1.46
CA GLU A 492 -10.90 14.25 -0.96
C GLU A 492 -11.07 13.25 -2.11
N PRO A 493 -10.13 12.29 -2.27
CA PRO A 493 -10.27 11.25 -3.29
C PRO A 493 -11.49 10.35 -3.05
N THR A 494 -12.06 9.84 -4.14
CA THR A 494 -13.08 8.79 -4.16
C THR A 494 -12.57 7.57 -4.91
N SER A 495 -13.16 6.41 -4.63
CA SER A 495 -12.73 5.15 -5.23
C SER A 495 -13.92 4.23 -5.52
N ILE A 496 -13.69 3.28 -6.41
CA ILE A 496 -14.54 2.12 -6.64
C ILE A 496 -13.77 0.85 -6.29
N SER A 497 -14.42 -0.09 -5.62
CA SER A 497 -13.82 -1.37 -5.26
C SER A 497 -14.38 -2.49 -6.15
N PHE A 498 -13.52 -3.44 -6.53
CA PHE A 498 -13.87 -4.65 -7.27
C PHE A 498 -13.65 -5.87 -6.36
N ILE A 499 -14.67 -6.72 -6.23
CA ILE A 499 -14.68 -7.88 -5.34
C ILE A 499 -14.85 -9.14 -6.18
N GLY A 500 -13.92 -10.08 -6.04
CA GLY A 500 -13.98 -11.39 -6.70
C GLY A 500 -14.34 -12.53 -5.76
N SER A 501 -14.48 -13.72 -6.31
CA SER A 501 -14.52 -14.98 -5.56
C SER A 501 -13.11 -15.42 -5.17
N MET A 502 -13.02 -16.43 -4.29
CA MET A 502 -11.72 -16.99 -3.87
C MET A 502 -10.86 -17.38 -5.07
N TRP A 503 -9.60 -16.97 -5.07
CA TRP A 503 -8.59 -17.19 -6.12
C TRP A 503 -8.88 -16.50 -7.47
N GLN A 504 -9.81 -15.54 -7.51
CA GLN A 504 -10.08 -14.74 -8.71
C GLN A 504 -9.18 -13.48 -8.79
N ASP A 505 -8.05 -13.49 -8.12
CA ASP A 505 -7.14 -12.34 -8.00
C ASP A 505 -6.75 -11.74 -9.35
N ALA A 506 -6.37 -12.59 -10.31
CA ALA A 506 -6.03 -12.16 -11.68
C ALA A 506 -7.21 -11.51 -12.41
N GLY A 507 -8.42 -12.10 -12.28
CA GLY A 507 -9.65 -11.54 -12.90
C GLY A 507 -10.03 -10.18 -12.32
N VAL A 508 -9.97 -10.05 -10.99
CA VAL A 508 -10.25 -8.78 -10.28
C VAL A 508 -9.29 -7.68 -10.73
N LEU A 509 -7.99 -7.99 -10.84
CA LEU A 509 -6.99 -7.06 -11.38
C LEU A 509 -7.27 -6.70 -12.84
N GLY A 510 -7.68 -7.65 -13.69
CA GLY A 510 -8.04 -7.40 -15.07
C GLY A 510 -9.22 -6.43 -15.21
N PHE A 511 -10.29 -6.62 -14.44
CA PHE A 511 -11.46 -5.72 -14.45
C PHE A 511 -11.11 -4.32 -13.93
N ALA A 512 -10.35 -4.25 -12.85
CA ALA A 512 -9.87 -3.00 -12.27
C ALA A 512 -8.97 -2.23 -13.25
N TYR A 513 -8.08 -2.92 -13.96
CA TYR A 513 -7.22 -2.35 -14.99
C TYR A 513 -8.03 -1.76 -16.15
N ALA A 514 -8.98 -2.53 -16.70
CA ALA A 514 -9.82 -2.03 -17.78
C ALA A 514 -10.61 -0.77 -17.37
N TYR A 515 -11.12 -0.74 -16.13
CA TYR A 515 -11.76 0.45 -15.56
C TYR A 515 -10.78 1.62 -15.43
N GLU A 516 -9.61 1.39 -14.87
CA GLU A 516 -8.57 2.41 -14.69
C GLU A 516 -8.20 3.07 -16.03
N GLN A 517 -7.95 2.25 -17.06
CA GLN A 517 -7.59 2.73 -18.39
C GLN A 517 -8.72 3.51 -19.09
N ALA A 518 -9.98 3.17 -18.81
CA ALA A 518 -11.13 3.86 -19.35
C ALA A 518 -11.47 5.16 -18.60
N SER A 519 -11.26 5.19 -17.28
CA SER A 519 -11.67 6.30 -16.42
C SER A 519 -10.60 7.40 -16.25
N LEU A 520 -9.31 7.04 -16.16
CA LEU A 520 -8.17 7.92 -15.96
C LEU A 520 -8.37 8.88 -14.76
N LYS A 521 -8.82 8.35 -13.61
CA LYS A 521 -9.24 9.15 -12.45
C LYS A 521 -8.17 9.31 -11.37
N LEU A 522 -6.95 8.86 -11.60
CA LEU A 522 -5.83 9.15 -10.71
C LEU A 522 -5.58 10.65 -10.64
N VAL A 523 -5.49 11.19 -9.42
CA VAL A 523 -5.17 12.59 -9.15
C VAL A 523 -3.98 12.66 -8.21
N HIS A 524 -3.02 13.52 -8.53
CA HIS A 524 -1.87 13.75 -7.64
C HIS A 524 -2.25 14.75 -6.54
N PRO A 525 -1.73 14.56 -5.32
CA PRO A 525 -2.04 15.44 -4.21
C PRO A 525 -1.45 16.83 -4.38
N THR A 526 -2.16 17.82 -3.82
CA THR A 526 -1.74 19.22 -3.81
C THR A 526 -1.49 19.77 -2.41
N PHE A 527 -1.49 18.88 -1.40
CA PHE A 527 -1.21 19.21 0.01
C PHE A 527 -2.08 20.37 0.54
N ARG A 528 -3.38 20.36 0.21
CA ARG A 528 -4.34 21.38 0.68
C ARG A 528 -4.46 21.36 2.21
N PRO A 529 -4.55 22.53 2.87
CA PRO A 529 -4.79 22.61 4.31
C PRO A 529 -6.05 21.92 4.78
#